data_8843ed9197d97a91cf5acbfb14312617
#
_entry.id   8843ed9197d97a91cf5acbfb14312617
#
_cell.length_a   1.000
_cell.length_b   1.000
_cell.length_c   1.000
_cell.angle_alpha   90.00
_cell.angle_beta   90.00
_cell.angle_gamma   90.00
#
_symmetry.space_group_name_H-M   'P 1'
#
loop_
_entity.id
_entity.type
_entity.pdbx_description
1 polymer ?
#
loop_
_entity_poly.entity_id
_entity_poly.type
_entity_poly.pdbx_seq_one_letter_code
_entity_poly.pdbx_strand_id
1 'polypeptide(L)'
;MSAAATVSAQETEGKETIVLGKEIMPKDTTHQRRFKNHLIAPKGEWQCGLSVMYADFSSADTEYMLLLNGVTAGASMLRIAPEAAYTFKDNHALGVKFQYTNMKGMVDAATADLLGNFEMSFENMKANTMAMGASVFERTYIGLDNHGRVGIILDYILGVSRSKSQFYTGDSSDDYSLTKKIHLGFAPGIVFFPMNNVSIQASISLADLSYSNVSAYDGGEMVGTRHAWKALASLNVLGLNFGLTVHL
;
A
#
# COMPACT_ATOMS: atom_id res chain seq x y z
N MET A 1 74.04 16.09 13.67
CA MET A 1 73.09 17.07 13.13
C MET A 1 72.48 16.57 11.83
N SER A 2 71.80 15.44 11.87
CA SER A 2 71.15 14.93 10.64
C SER A 2 69.80 14.23 10.86
N ALA A 3 69.30 14.29 12.08
CA ALA A 3 68.03 13.62 12.39
C ALA A 3 66.82 14.56 12.43
N ALA A 4 67.05 15.87 12.44
CA ALA A 4 65.96 16.87 12.59
C ALA A 4 65.36 17.31 11.22
N ALA A 5 66.07 17.14 10.12
CA ALA A 5 65.62 17.54 8.77
C ALA A 5 64.66 16.51 8.13
N THR A 6 64.74 15.26 8.55
CA THR A 6 63.92 14.18 7.98
C THR A 6 62.51 14.13 8.59
N VAL A 7 62.31 14.60 9.84
CA VAL A 7 61.02 14.58 10.50
C VAL A 7 60.09 15.70 10.00
N SER A 8 60.66 16.87 9.62
CA SER A 8 59.82 17.99 9.10
C SER A 8 59.36 17.77 7.66
N ALA A 9 60.11 17.03 6.85
CA ALA A 9 59.70 16.71 5.50
C ALA A 9 58.58 15.65 5.45
N GLN A 10 58.56 14.71 6.39
CA GLN A 10 57.47 13.72 6.47
C GLN A 10 56.15 14.31 6.96
N GLU A 11 56.18 15.29 7.88
CA GLU A 11 54.97 15.96 8.31
C GLU A 11 54.36 16.87 7.23
N THR A 12 55.16 17.44 6.38
CA THR A 12 54.66 18.28 5.25
C THR A 12 54.07 17.42 4.13
N GLU A 13 54.72 16.32 3.80
CA GLU A 13 54.17 15.36 2.81
C GLU A 13 52.87 14.72 3.31
N GLY A 14 52.78 14.37 4.58
CA GLY A 14 51.56 13.78 5.12
C GLY A 14 50.35 14.74 5.14
N LYS A 15 50.62 16.06 5.30
CA LYS A 15 49.54 17.07 5.26
C LYS A 15 49.08 17.38 3.84
N GLU A 16 49.98 17.45 2.88
CA GLU A 16 49.62 17.65 1.48
C GLU A 16 48.87 16.45 0.90
N THR A 17 49.29 15.23 1.23
CA THR A 17 48.58 14.03 0.77
C THR A 17 47.18 13.89 1.35
N ILE A 18 46.97 14.31 2.60
CA ILE A 18 45.62 14.32 3.21
C ILE A 18 44.72 15.39 2.57
N VAL A 19 45.26 16.55 2.23
CA VAL A 19 44.49 17.64 1.58
C VAL A 19 44.16 17.27 0.12
N LEU A 20 45.14 16.71 -0.63
CA LEU A 20 44.93 16.21 -1.99
C LEU A 20 43.96 15.01 -2.02
N GLY A 21 44.07 14.12 -1.06
CA GLY A 21 43.12 13.00 -0.93
C GLY A 21 41.68 13.45 -0.60
N LYS A 22 41.50 14.63 -0.04
CA LYS A 22 40.19 15.21 0.24
C LYS A 22 39.59 15.92 -0.97
N GLU A 23 40.40 16.44 -1.88
CA GLU A 23 39.96 17.04 -3.14
C GLU A 23 39.76 16.03 -4.27
N ILE A 24 40.48 14.91 -4.25
CA ILE A 24 40.40 13.88 -5.27
C ILE A 24 39.31 12.83 -4.98
N MET A 25 38.75 12.81 -3.77
CA MET A 25 37.50 12.07 -3.59
C MET A 25 36.45 12.74 -4.46
N PRO A 26 36.00 12.11 -5.56
CA PRO A 26 34.89 12.66 -6.30
C PRO A 26 33.79 12.89 -5.27
N LYS A 27 33.26 14.10 -5.20
CA LYS A 27 32.01 14.37 -4.48
C LYS A 27 31.10 13.25 -4.93
N ASP A 28 30.84 12.34 -4.00
CA ASP A 28 30.03 11.18 -4.30
C ASP A 28 28.69 11.69 -4.76
N THR A 29 28.54 11.84 -6.06
CA THR A 29 27.32 12.25 -6.74
C THR A 29 26.33 11.10 -6.81
N THR A 30 26.74 9.91 -6.39
CA THR A 30 25.83 8.84 -6.06
C THR A 30 25.10 9.31 -4.80
N HIS A 31 23.80 9.48 -4.90
CA HIS A 31 22.89 9.77 -3.79
C HIS A 31 22.96 8.62 -2.76
N GLN A 32 24.12 8.46 -2.12
CA GLN A 32 24.24 7.53 -1.01
C GLN A 32 23.49 8.13 0.17
N ARG A 33 22.35 7.56 0.45
CA ARG A 33 21.55 7.85 1.62
C ARG A 33 22.43 7.72 2.85
N ARG A 34 22.80 8.86 3.45
CA ARG A 34 23.50 8.89 4.71
C ARG A 34 22.48 8.67 5.81
N PHE A 35 22.43 7.47 6.36
CA PHE A 35 21.65 7.18 7.55
C PHE A 35 22.18 8.02 8.72
N LYS A 36 21.42 9.03 9.09
CA LYS A 36 21.63 9.80 10.32
C LYS A 36 20.58 9.37 11.33
N ASN A 37 20.91 9.47 12.61
CA ASN A 37 20.01 9.14 13.73
C ASN A 37 18.55 9.47 13.43
N HIS A 38 17.70 8.44 13.35
CA HIS A 38 16.25 8.51 13.11
C HIS A 38 15.82 9.17 11.79
N LEU A 39 16.73 9.54 10.89
CA LEU A 39 16.40 10.06 9.58
C LEU A 39 16.24 8.92 8.59
N ILE A 40 15.00 8.65 8.20
CA ILE A 40 14.66 7.60 7.24
C ILE A 40 14.53 8.15 5.82
N ALA A 41 13.87 9.28 5.65
CA ALA A 41 13.68 9.93 4.36
C ALA A 41 14.21 11.37 4.40
N PRO A 42 15.40 11.64 3.83
CA PRO A 42 15.95 12.99 3.77
C PRO A 42 15.16 13.87 2.81
N LYS A 43 15.06 15.15 3.13
CA LYS A 43 14.47 16.16 2.25
C LYS A 43 15.15 16.16 0.87
N GLY A 44 14.35 16.25 -0.19
CA GLY A 44 14.82 16.34 -1.58
C GLY A 44 14.84 15.00 -2.29
N GLU A 45 14.52 13.90 -1.61
CA GLU A 45 14.53 12.54 -2.16
C GLU A 45 13.24 12.26 -2.94
N TRP A 46 13.38 11.68 -4.12
CA TRP A 46 12.27 11.10 -4.88
C TRP A 46 12.11 9.62 -4.55
N GLN A 47 10.89 9.18 -4.49
CA GLN A 47 10.51 7.82 -4.16
C GLN A 47 9.61 7.27 -5.26
N CYS A 48 9.97 6.10 -5.81
CA CYS A 48 9.16 5.38 -6.77
C CYS A 48 8.90 3.99 -6.23
N GLY A 49 7.65 3.65 -6.00
CA GLY A 49 7.25 2.40 -5.36
C GLY A 49 6.19 1.64 -6.13
N LEU A 50 6.13 0.35 -5.84
CA LEU A 50 5.08 -0.55 -6.28
C LEU A 50 4.63 -1.38 -5.09
N SER A 51 3.34 -1.34 -4.77
CA SER A 51 2.75 -2.27 -3.83
C SER A 51 1.85 -3.28 -4.54
N VAL A 52 1.93 -4.52 -4.07
CA VAL A 52 1.16 -5.64 -4.58
C VAL A 52 0.54 -6.37 -3.40
N MET A 53 -0.72 -6.76 -3.54
CA MET A 53 -1.40 -7.64 -2.63
C MET A 53 -2.12 -8.72 -3.44
N TYR A 54 -1.90 -9.96 -3.04
CA TYR A 54 -2.66 -11.10 -3.51
C TYR A 54 -3.24 -11.83 -2.32
N ALA A 55 -4.51 -12.13 -2.36
CA ALA A 55 -5.18 -12.93 -1.37
C ALA A 55 -6.11 -13.93 -2.06
N ASP A 56 -6.08 -15.16 -1.60
CA ASP A 56 -6.95 -16.24 -2.06
C ASP A 56 -7.56 -16.91 -0.81
N PHE A 57 -8.86 -17.00 -0.78
CA PHE A 57 -9.62 -17.59 0.31
C PHE A 57 -10.58 -18.63 -0.26
N SER A 58 -10.43 -19.87 0.16
CA SER A 58 -11.40 -20.91 -0.08
C SER A 58 -11.93 -21.43 1.25
N SER A 59 -13.23 -21.54 1.40
CA SER A 59 -13.87 -21.95 2.65
C SER A 59 -14.08 -23.47 2.75
N ALA A 60 -13.40 -24.27 1.95
CA ALA A 60 -13.54 -25.73 2.03
C ALA A 60 -13.13 -26.33 3.40
N ASP A 61 -12.40 -25.57 4.24
CA ASP A 61 -11.83 -26.05 5.50
C ASP A 61 -11.92 -25.07 6.68
N THR A 62 -12.74 -24.02 6.64
CA THR A 62 -12.74 -23.05 7.74
C THR A 62 -14.03 -23.08 8.55
N GLU A 63 -13.98 -23.71 9.72
CA GLU A 63 -14.96 -23.58 10.81
C GLU A 63 -15.08 -22.14 11.38
N TYR A 64 -14.45 -21.14 10.75
CA TYR A 64 -14.37 -19.78 11.26
C TYR A 64 -15.44 -18.81 10.70
N MET A 65 -16.28 -19.24 9.76
CA MET A 65 -17.50 -18.49 9.43
C MET A 65 -18.68 -18.96 10.29
N LEU A 66 -18.66 -18.58 11.53
CA LEU A 66 -19.53 -19.01 12.64
C LEU A 66 -21.03 -18.69 12.49
N LEU A 67 -21.51 -18.22 11.34
CA LEU A 67 -22.92 -17.87 11.15
C LEU A 67 -23.60 -18.54 9.95
N LEU A 68 -22.88 -19.32 9.15
CA LEU A 68 -23.43 -19.96 7.96
C LEU A 68 -22.97 -21.42 7.89
N ASN A 69 -23.84 -22.34 8.27
CA ASN A 69 -23.60 -23.78 8.11
C ASN A 69 -23.71 -24.18 6.63
N GLY A 70 -22.70 -24.86 6.08
CA GLY A 70 -22.75 -25.45 4.75
C GLY A 70 -22.48 -24.49 3.59
N VAL A 71 -21.77 -23.38 3.83
CA VAL A 71 -21.37 -22.44 2.76
C VAL A 71 -20.02 -22.82 2.20
N THR A 72 -20.00 -23.17 0.89
CA THR A 72 -18.76 -23.24 0.12
C THR A 72 -18.58 -21.89 -0.60
N ALA A 73 -17.67 -21.08 -0.10
CA ALA A 73 -17.37 -19.77 -0.70
C ALA A 73 -15.88 -19.65 -0.99
N GLY A 74 -15.56 -19.09 -2.14
CA GLY A 74 -14.19 -18.75 -2.55
C GLY A 74 -14.10 -17.28 -2.91
N ALA A 75 -12.99 -16.63 -2.56
CA ALA A 75 -12.71 -15.28 -2.97
C ALA A 75 -11.24 -15.11 -3.27
N SER A 76 -10.92 -14.48 -4.38
CA SER A 76 -9.56 -14.08 -4.73
C SER A 76 -9.48 -12.59 -4.99
N MET A 77 -8.39 -11.96 -4.57
CA MET A 77 -8.15 -10.54 -4.76
C MET A 77 -6.71 -10.30 -5.20
N LEU A 78 -6.56 -9.55 -6.28
CA LEU A 78 -5.29 -8.99 -6.73
C LEU A 78 -5.39 -7.47 -6.69
N ARG A 79 -4.42 -6.83 -6.03
CA ARG A 79 -4.26 -5.38 -6.02
C ARG A 79 -2.84 -5.03 -6.43
N ILE A 80 -2.72 -4.07 -7.34
CA ILE A 80 -1.45 -3.51 -7.80
C ILE A 80 -1.56 -2.00 -7.66
N ALA A 81 -0.57 -1.38 -7.01
CA ALA A 81 -0.60 0.05 -6.80
C ALA A 81 0.82 0.66 -6.93
N PRO A 82 1.14 1.21 -8.12
CA PRO A 82 2.31 2.06 -8.30
C PRO A 82 2.13 3.39 -7.57
N GLU A 83 3.24 3.88 -6.99
CA GLU A 83 3.27 5.14 -6.27
C GLU A 83 4.55 5.94 -6.60
N ALA A 84 4.43 7.26 -6.54
CA ALA A 84 5.56 8.17 -6.61
C ALA A 84 5.40 9.25 -5.55
N ALA A 85 6.49 9.60 -4.86
CA ALA A 85 6.46 10.60 -3.82
C ALA A 85 7.74 11.44 -3.82
N TYR A 86 7.63 12.62 -3.22
CA TYR A 86 8.75 13.54 -3.00
C TYR A 86 8.82 13.92 -1.53
N THR A 87 10.00 13.77 -0.95
CA THR A 87 10.27 14.13 0.44
C THR A 87 10.50 15.64 0.55
N PHE A 88 9.45 16.38 0.89
CA PHE A 88 9.48 17.84 0.97
C PHE A 88 10.12 18.37 2.27
N LYS A 89 10.16 17.54 3.30
CA LYS A 89 10.78 17.78 4.59
C LYS A 89 11.34 16.47 5.11
N ASP A 90 12.38 16.52 5.95
CA ASP A 90 12.95 15.33 6.58
C ASP A 90 11.86 14.47 7.21
N ASN A 91 11.81 13.21 6.82
CA ASN A 91 10.83 12.21 7.23
C ASN A 91 9.37 12.49 6.84
N HIS A 92 9.12 13.43 5.90
CA HIS A 92 7.77 13.73 5.39
C HIS A 92 7.78 13.74 3.87
N ALA A 93 7.00 12.88 3.26
CA ALA A 93 6.85 12.77 1.82
C ALA A 93 5.40 13.00 1.40
N LEU A 94 5.22 13.70 0.29
CA LEU A 94 3.93 13.85 -0.39
C LEU A 94 3.99 13.09 -1.71
N GLY A 95 2.97 12.30 -1.99
CA GLY A 95 2.97 11.44 -3.16
C GLY A 95 1.61 11.22 -3.78
N VAL A 96 1.66 10.53 -4.92
CA VAL A 96 0.49 10.06 -5.65
C VAL A 96 0.56 8.54 -5.78
N LYS A 97 -0.58 7.90 -5.74
CA LYS A 97 -0.72 6.45 -5.84
C LYS A 97 -1.85 6.13 -6.81
N PHE A 98 -1.62 5.25 -7.76
CA PHE A 98 -2.65 4.67 -8.60
C PHE A 98 -2.90 3.25 -8.11
N GLN A 99 -4.15 2.80 -8.16
CA GLN A 99 -4.53 1.49 -7.68
C GLN A 99 -5.43 0.80 -8.69
N TYR A 100 -5.08 -0.43 -9.02
CA TYR A 100 -5.93 -1.38 -9.71
C TYR A 100 -6.23 -2.54 -8.79
N THR A 101 -7.51 -2.92 -8.68
CA THR A 101 -7.94 -4.07 -7.88
C THR A 101 -8.88 -4.92 -8.72
N ASN A 102 -8.63 -6.23 -8.73
CA ASN A 102 -9.54 -7.23 -9.28
C ASN A 102 -9.88 -8.20 -8.15
N MET A 103 -11.17 -8.35 -7.88
CA MET A 103 -11.69 -9.26 -6.87
C MET A 103 -12.73 -10.15 -7.51
N LYS A 104 -12.58 -11.44 -7.30
CA LYS A 104 -13.52 -12.48 -7.73
C LYS A 104 -14.04 -13.20 -6.50
N GLY A 105 -15.34 -13.39 -6.42
CA GLY A 105 -16.00 -14.16 -5.39
C GLY A 105 -16.91 -15.22 -6.03
N MET A 106 -17.00 -16.38 -5.40
CA MET A 106 -17.89 -17.45 -5.78
C MET A 106 -18.55 -18.00 -4.51
N VAL A 107 -19.86 -18.21 -4.58
CA VAL A 107 -20.63 -18.90 -3.55
C VAL A 107 -21.36 -20.02 -4.26
N ASP A 108 -20.93 -21.26 -4.04
CA ASP A 108 -21.50 -22.42 -4.71
C ASP A 108 -22.83 -22.84 -4.10
N ALA A 109 -22.93 -22.77 -2.77
CA ALA A 109 -24.19 -22.98 -2.04
C ALA A 109 -24.12 -22.25 -0.69
N ALA A 110 -25.19 -21.56 -0.35
CA ALA A 110 -25.37 -20.96 0.96
C ALA A 110 -26.82 -21.07 1.38
N THR A 111 -27.07 -21.65 2.52
CA THR A 111 -28.38 -21.57 3.17
C THR A 111 -28.23 -20.69 4.39
N ALA A 112 -28.80 -19.48 4.33
CA ALA A 112 -28.82 -18.57 5.45
C ALA A 112 -30.20 -18.65 6.13
N ASP A 113 -30.21 -19.15 7.34
CA ASP A 113 -31.37 -19.07 8.23
C ASP A 113 -31.29 -17.75 9.01
N LEU A 114 -31.84 -16.71 8.41
CA LEU A 114 -31.93 -15.39 9.03
C LEU A 114 -33.19 -15.31 9.90
N LEU A 115 -33.03 -15.52 11.21
CA LEU A 115 -34.07 -15.37 12.22
C LEU A 115 -35.19 -16.43 12.21
N GLY A 116 -34.87 -17.68 11.90
CA GLY A 116 -35.77 -18.82 12.17
C GLY A 116 -37.02 -18.92 11.32
N ASN A 117 -37.23 -18.04 10.33
CA ASN A 117 -38.41 -18.06 9.47
C ASN A 117 -38.17 -17.65 8.00
N PHE A 118 -36.94 -17.48 7.58
CA PHE A 118 -36.64 -17.07 6.21
C PHE A 118 -35.40 -17.81 5.70
N GLU A 119 -35.62 -18.95 5.05
CA GLU A 119 -34.56 -19.65 4.32
C GLU A 119 -34.33 -18.96 2.98
N MET A 120 -33.17 -18.33 2.81
CA MET A 120 -32.67 -17.91 1.52
C MET A 120 -31.60 -18.89 1.04
N SER A 121 -31.90 -19.61 -0.03
CA SER A 121 -30.95 -20.47 -0.73
C SER A 121 -30.29 -19.67 -1.85
N PHE A 122 -28.95 -19.59 -1.82
CA PHE A 122 -28.15 -19.01 -2.88
C PHE A 122 -27.36 -20.15 -3.53
N GLU A 123 -27.57 -20.35 -4.81
CA GLU A 123 -26.85 -21.36 -5.59
C GLU A 123 -26.08 -20.70 -6.74
N ASN A 124 -24.80 -21.06 -6.87
CA ASN A 124 -23.94 -20.67 -7.99
C ASN A 124 -23.83 -19.15 -8.24
N MET A 125 -23.72 -18.36 -7.18
CA MET A 125 -23.48 -16.92 -7.31
C MET A 125 -22.00 -16.64 -7.53
N LYS A 126 -21.67 -15.97 -8.63
CA LYS A 126 -20.33 -15.47 -8.92
C LYS A 126 -20.36 -13.94 -8.94
N ALA A 127 -19.34 -13.34 -8.33
CA ALA A 127 -19.15 -11.90 -8.34
C ALA A 127 -17.75 -11.57 -8.88
N ASN A 128 -17.67 -10.62 -9.78
CA ASN A 128 -16.41 -10.07 -10.27
C ASN A 128 -16.42 -8.56 -10.10
N THR A 129 -15.45 -8.03 -9.35
CA THR A 129 -15.33 -6.59 -9.09
C THR A 129 -13.98 -6.11 -9.60
N MET A 130 -14.00 -5.17 -10.52
CA MET A 130 -12.83 -4.45 -10.99
C MET A 130 -12.90 -3.01 -10.46
N ALA A 131 -11.83 -2.55 -9.84
CA ALA A 131 -11.75 -1.18 -9.32
C ALA A 131 -10.46 -0.51 -9.76
N MET A 132 -10.57 0.77 -10.11
CA MET A 132 -9.44 1.65 -10.38
C MET A 132 -9.56 2.89 -9.50
N GLY A 133 -8.44 3.38 -8.99
CA GLY A 133 -8.41 4.56 -8.15
C GLY A 133 -7.12 5.34 -8.30
N ALA A 134 -7.20 6.60 -7.89
CA ALA A 134 -6.06 7.48 -7.73
C ALA A 134 -6.17 8.17 -6.37
N SER A 135 -5.03 8.37 -5.73
CA SER A 135 -4.98 9.04 -4.44
C SER A 135 -3.73 9.90 -4.32
N VAL A 136 -3.83 10.92 -3.51
CA VAL A 136 -2.70 11.64 -2.95
C VAL A 136 -2.49 11.14 -1.53
N PHE A 137 -1.25 11.09 -1.10
CA PHE A 137 -0.94 10.67 0.27
C PHE A 137 0.20 11.50 0.85
N GLU A 138 0.12 11.77 2.14
CA GLU A 138 1.22 12.24 2.95
C GLU A 138 1.72 11.07 3.78
N ARG A 139 3.04 10.86 3.74
CA ARG A 139 3.73 9.80 4.47
C ARG A 139 4.68 10.41 5.48
N THR A 140 4.47 10.07 6.74
CA THR A 140 5.39 10.40 7.83
C THR A 140 6.21 9.17 8.19
N TYR A 141 7.53 9.35 8.30
CA TYR A 141 8.47 8.31 8.72
C TYR A 141 8.91 8.54 10.17
N ILE A 142 8.93 7.48 10.97
CA ILE A 142 9.42 7.48 12.35
C ILE A 142 10.52 6.43 12.45
N GLY A 143 11.78 6.86 12.58
CA GLY A 143 12.92 5.96 12.71
C GLY A 143 12.90 5.23 14.04
N LEU A 144 13.07 3.91 14.01
CA LEU A 144 13.13 3.05 15.19
C LEU A 144 14.56 2.70 15.58
N ASP A 145 15.49 2.81 14.64
CA ASP A 145 16.90 2.49 14.87
C ASP A 145 17.82 3.70 14.64
N ASN A 146 19.00 3.65 15.22
CA ASN A 146 20.02 4.70 15.08
C ASN A 146 20.68 4.72 13.69
N HIS A 147 20.45 3.70 12.87
CA HIS A 147 21.02 3.56 11.54
C HIS A 147 20.05 3.98 10.44
N GLY A 148 18.77 4.31 10.77
CA GLY A 148 17.73 4.70 9.83
C GLY A 148 17.28 3.57 8.88
N ARG A 149 17.48 2.32 9.26
CA ARG A 149 17.12 1.17 8.44
C ARG A 149 15.73 0.61 8.71
N VAL A 150 15.22 0.83 9.91
CA VAL A 150 13.90 0.35 10.33
C VAL A 150 13.08 1.52 10.84
N GLY A 151 11.83 1.57 10.43
CA GLY A 151 10.92 2.62 10.87
C GLY A 151 9.46 2.25 10.75
N ILE A 152 8.65 3.13 11.31
CA ILE A 152 7.21 3.15 11.13
C ILE A 152 6.89 4.16 10.03
N ILE A 153 5.91 3.84 9.20
CA ILE A 153 5.30 4.75 8.25
C ILE A 153 3.85 5.01 8.67
N LEU A 154 3.42 6.24 8.50
CA LEU A 154 2.04 6.66 8.71
C LEU A 154 1.58 7.35 7.43
N ASP A 155 0.68 6.71 6.69
CA ASP A 155 0.11 7.24 5.45
C ASP A 155 -1.26 7.86 5.72
N TYR A 156 -1.42 9.14 5.39
CA TYR A 156 -2.70 9.85 5.31
C TYR A 156 -3.09 9.94 3.84
N ILE A 157 -4.22 9.36 3.48
CA ILE A 157 -4.59 9.09 2.09
C ILE A 157 -5.90 9.79 1.77
N LEU A 158 -5.92 10.60 0.71
CA LEU A 158 -7.15 11.12 0.12
C LEU A 158 -7.26 10.60 -1.31
N GLY A 159 -8.34 9.86 -1.60
CA GLY A 159 -8.44 9.19 -2.88
C GLY A 159 -9.83 9.16 -3.47
N VAL A 160 -9.86 8.90 -4.78
CA VAL A 160 -11.06 8.65 -5.55
C VAL A 160 -10.93 7.31 -6.24
N SER A 161 -12.03 6.58 -6.33
CA SER A 161 -12.04 5.30 -7.05
C SER A 161 -13.37 5.07 -7.76
N ARG A 162 -13.29 4.25 -8.79
CA ARG A 162 -14.45 3.73 -9.52
C ARG A 162 -14.33 2.22 -9.58
N SER A 163 -15.42 1.52 -9.26
CA SER A 163 -15.49 0.08 -9.40
C SER A 163 -16.72 -0.33 -10.19
N LYS A 164 -16.56 -1.42 -10.96
CA LYS A 164 -17.63 -2.14 -11.61
C LYS A 164 -17.72 -3.52 -10.97
N SER A 165 -18.88 -3.85 -10.42
CA SER A 165 -19.18 -5.16 -9.87
C SER A 165 -20.24 -5.82 -10.74
N GLN A 166 -19.95 -7.05 -11.20
CA GLN A 166 -20.86 -7.88 -11.98
C GLN A 166 -21.24 -9.09 -11.13
N PHE A 167 -22.51 -9.42 -11.12
CA PHE A 167 -23.06 -10.56 -10.43
C PHE A 167 -23.62 -11.52 -11.47
N TYR A 168 -23.27 -12.78 -11.35
CA TYR A 168 -23.72 -13.84 -12.22
C TYR A 168 -24.52 -14.84 -11.40
N THR A 169 -25.75 -15.12 -11.82
CA THR A 169 -26.59 -16.19 -11.28
C THR A 169 -26.93 -17.08 -12.45
N GLY A 170 -26.26 -18.24 -12.55
CA GLY A 170 -26.33 -19.08 -13.77
C GLY A 170 -25.48 -18.53 -14.93
N ASP A 171 -25.85 -18.85 -16.16
CA ASP A 171 -25.03 -18.62 -17.37
C ASP A 171 -25.12 -17.20 -17.97
N SER A 172 -26.04 -16.35 -17.52
CA SER A 172 -26.19 -15.00 -18.06
C SER A 172 -26.74 -14.03 -17.02
N SER A 173 -26.02 -12.96 -16.79
CA SER A 173 -26.53 -11.78 -16.11
C SER A 173 -25.86 -10.55 -16.69
N ASP A 174 -26.64 -9.67 -17.29
CA ASP A 174 -26.21 -8.33 -17.73
C ASP A 174 -26.22 -7.33 -16.58
N ASP A 175 -26.44 -7.80 -15.36
CA ASP A 175 -26.55 -6.99 -14.17
C ASP A 175 -25.20 -6.56 -13.65
N TYR A 176 -25.01 -5.28 -13.49
CA TYR A 176 -23.79 -4.73 -12.90
C TYR A 176 -24.06 -3.50 -12.05
N SER A 177 -23.18 -3.24 -11.12
CA SER A 177 -23.19 -1.99 -10.37
C SER A 177 -21.90 -1.19 -10.60
N LEU A 178 -22.07 0.13 -10.75
CA LEU A 178 -20.98 1.08 -10.80
C LEU A 178 -20.93 1.85 -9.49
N THR A 179 -19.78 1.79 -8.83
CA THR A 179 -19.55 2.55 -7.60
C THR A 179 -18.48 3.61 -7.85
N LYS A 180 -18.81 4.85 -7.54
CA LYS A 180 -17.85 5.95 -7.42
C LYS A 180 -17.65 6.24 -5.95
N LYS A 181 -16.39 6.28 -5.49
CA LYS A 181 -16.04 6.44 -4.08
C LYS A 181 -15.00 7.55 -3.94
N ILE A 182 -15.19 8.42 -2.95
CA ILE A 182 -14.17 9.32 -2.41
C ILE A 182 -13.88 8.82 -1.01
N HIS A 183 -12.60 8.78 -0.63
CA HIS A 183 -12.21 8.27 0.69
C HIS A 183 -11.05 9.04 1.29
N LEU A 184 -11.08 9.14 2.60
CA LEU A 184 -10.00 9.60 3.46
C LEU A 184 -9.56 8.40 4.30
N GLY A 185 -8.30 8.01 4.18
CA GLY A 185 -7.76 6.82 4.83
C GLY A 185 -6.56 7.12 5.71
N PHE A 186 -6.35 6.26 6.69
CA PHE A 186 -5.15 6.22 7.52
C PHE A 186 -4.59 4.80 7.52
N ALA A 187 -3.30 4.68 7.15
CA ALA A 187 -2.65 3.39 7.01
C ALA A 187 -1.25 3.42 7.68
N PRO A 188 -1.15 2.94 8.92
CA PRO A 188 0.15 2.71 9.54
C PRO A 188 0.85 1.50 8.92
N GLY A 189 2.18 1.50 8.99
CA GLY A 189 2.99 0.41 8.48
C GLY A 189 4.40 0.42 9.04
N ILE A 190 5.19 -0.52 8.56
CA ILE A 190 6.61 -0.63 8.86
C ILE A 190 7.40 -0.52 7.56
N VAL A 191 8.60 0.04 7.65
CA VAL A 191 9.53 0.14 6.54
C VAL A 191 10.89 -0.40 6.97
N PHE A 192 11.50 -1.16 6.07
CA PHE A 192 12.83 -1.71 6.25
C PHE A 192 13.67 -1.44 5.01
N PHE A 193 14.92 -0.98 5.20
CA PHE A 193 15.89 -0.70 4.15
C PHE A 193 16.96 -1.81 4.10
N PRO A 194 16.79 -2.84 3.24
CA PRO A 194 17.83 -3.84 3.00
C PRO A 194 19.05 -3.23 2.30
N MET A 195 18.82 -2.20 1.49
CA MET A 195 19.84 -1.44 0.75
C MET A 195 19.62 0.06 0.96
N ASN A 196 20.65 0.86 0.67
CA ASN A 196 20.57 2.30 0.89
C ASN A 196 19.43 2.98 0.10
N ASN A 197 19.16 2.50 -1.10
CA ASN A 197 18.21 3.12 -2.03
C ASN A 197 16.94 2.29 -2.24
N VAL A 198 16.76 1.20 -1.50
CA VAL A 198 15.61 0.30 -1.65
C VAL A 198 15.00 0.05 -0.29
N SER A 199 13.71 0.24 -0.19
CA SER A 199 12.94 -0.12 1.00
C SER A 199 11.84 -1.13 0.69
N ILE A 200 11.59 -1.99 1.65
CA ILE A 200 10.43 -2.88 1.71
C ILE A 200 9.51 -2.31 2.77
N GLN A 201 8.23 -2.23 2.45
CA GLN A 201 7.22 -1.72 3.36
C GLN A 201 6.04 -2.67 3.47
N ALA A 202 5.47 -2.73 4.67
CA ALA A 202 4.23 -3.41 4.93
C ALA A 202 3.30 -2.45 5.68
N SER A 203 2.09 -2.24 5.16
CA SER A 203 1.11 -1.32 5.74
C SER A 203 -0.27 -1.95 5.79
N ILE A 204 -1.09 -1.50 6.74
CA ILE A 204 -2.46 -1.96 6.93
C ILE A 204 -3.39 -0.76 6.99
N SER A 205 -4.53 -0.83 6.29
CA SER A 205 -5.55 0.20 6.39
C SER A 205 -6.25 0.08 7.75
N LEU A 206 -6.06 1.07 8.61
CA LEU A 206 -6.62 1.08 9.97
C LEU A 206 -7.95 1.85 10.04
N ALA A 207 -8.05 2.96 9.31
CA ALA A 207 -9.26 3.78 9.27
C ALA A 207 -9.55 4.24 7.84
N ASP A 208 -10.83 4.24 7.48
CA ASP A 208 -11.34 4.72 6.19
C ASP A 208 -12.68 5.44 6.42
N LEU A 209 -12.74 6.70 6.03
CA LEU A 209 -13.96 7.46 5.92
C LEU A 209 -14.27 7.63 4.45
N SER A 210 -15.43 7.18 4.00
CA SER A 210 -15.73 7.21 2.58
C SER A 210 -17.17 7.60 2.29
N TYR A 211 -17.33 8.29 1.18
CA TYR A 211 -18.60 8.57 0.53
C TYR A 211 -18.67 7.83 -0.80
N SER A 212 -19.71 7.09 -1.03
CA SER A 212 -19.91 6.31 -2.24
C SER A 212 -21.26 6.58 -2.87
N ASN A 213 -21.25 6.61 -4.20
CA ASN A 213 -22.44 6.63 -5.05
C ASN A 213 -22.45 5.33 -5.86
N VAL A 214 -23.46 4.52 -5.66
CA VAL A 214 -23.65 3.22 -6.31
C VAL A 214 -24.81 3.33 -7.26
N SER A 215 -24.59 3.06 -8.55
CA SER A 215 -25.62 2.98 -9.58
C SER A 215 -25.77 1.52 -10.01
N ALA A 216 -26.97 1.00 -9.91
CA ALA A 216 -27.31 -0.36 -10.34
C ALA A 216 -27.89 -0.34 -11.76
N TYR A 217 -27.49 -1.31 -12.57
CA TYR A 217 -27.91 -1.49 -13.95
C TYR A 217 -28.43 -2.92 -14.13
N ASP A 218 -29.56 -3.04 -14.83
CA ASP A 218 -30.19 -4.28 -15.21
C ASP A 218 -30.48 -4.20 -16.72
N GLY A 219 -30.00 -5.20 -17.53
CA GLY A 219 -30.13 -5.18 -18.98
C GLY A 219 -29.53 -3.93 -19.66
N GLY A 220 -28.60 -3.21 -19.01
CA GLY A 220 -27.99 -1.97 -19.49
C GLY A 220 -28.75 -0.70 -19.13
N GLU A 221 -29.92 -0.77 -18.53
CA GLU A 221 -30.69 0.36 -18.04
C GLU A 221 -30.40 0.63 -16.54
N MET A 222 -30.34 1.90 -16.16
CA MET A 222 -30.12 2.27 -14.76
C MET A 222 -31.40 2.09 -13.96
N VAL A 223 -31.43 1.11 -13.06
CA VAL A 223 -32.59 0.78 -12.24
C VAL A 223 -32.59 1.44 -10.87
N GLY A 224 -31.45 1.99 -10.43
CA GLY A 224 -31.39 2.67 -9.13
C GLY A 224 -30.06 3.32 -8.82
N THR A 225 -30.12 4.30 -7.90
CA THR A 225 -28.92 4.96 -7.37
C THR A 225 -29.00 5.01 -5.85
N ARG A 226 -27.90 4.68 -5.18
CA ARG A 226 -27.79 4.71 -3.73
C ARG A 226 -26.54 5.50 -3.33
N HIS A 227 -26.72 6.41 -2.37
CA HIS A 227 -25.65 7.13 -1.72
C HIS A 227 -25.38 6.53 -0.34
N ALA A 228 -24.11 6.36 0.03
CA ALA A 228 -23.76 5.82 1.33
C ALA A 228 -22.51 6.50 1.87
N TRP A 229 -22.58 6.89 3.14
CA TRP A 229 -21.43 7.22 3.97
C TRP A 229 -21.00 5.99 4.75
N LYS A 230 -19.70 5.76 4.80
CA LYS A 230 -19.14 4.67 5.59
C LYS A 230 -17.92 5.20 6.34
N ALA A 231 -17.95 5.06 7.66
CA ALA A 231 -16.80 5.24 8.51
C ALA A 231 -16.43 3.87 9.07
N LEU A 232 -15.22 3.44 8.83
CA LEU A 232 -14.70 2.16 9.29
C LEU A 232 -13.38 2.40 10.00
N ALA A 233 -13.30 1.94 11.25
CA ALA A 233 -12.05 1.79 11.97
C ALA A 233 -11.92 0.31 12.34
N SER A 234 -11.12 -0.44 11.61
CA SER A 234 -10.91 -1.87 11.86
C SER A 234 -9.56 -2.32 11.36
N LEU A 235 -8.94 -3.20 12.12
CA LEU A 235 -7.79 -3.96 11.66
C LEU A 235 -8.27 -5.01 10.66
N ASN A 236 -8.17 -4.69 9.39
CA ASN A 236 -8.49 -5.66 8.35
C ASN A 236 -7.19 -6.29 7.85
N VAL A 237 -6.96 -7.54 8.25
CA VAL A 237 -5.78 -8.33 7.81
C VAL A 237 -5.76 -8.47 6.28
N LEU A 238 -6.92 -8.47 5.63
CA LEU A 238 -7.06 -8.45 4.17
C LEU A 238 -6.66 -7.09 3.55
N GLY A 239 -6.40 -6.09 4.36
CA GLY A 239 -5.86 -4.80 3.95
C GLY A 239 -4.34 -4.70 4.05
N LEU A 240 -3.63 -5.80 4.33
CA LEU A 240 -2.17 -5.81 4.39
C LEU A 240 -1.59 -5.62 2.98
N ASN A 241 -0.83 -4.56 2.80
CA ASN A 241 -0.16 -4.24 1.55
C ASN A 241 1.34 -4.37 1.72
N PHE A 242 1.98 -5.04 0.78
CA PHE A 242 3.43 -5.12 0.70
C PHE A 242 3.91 -4.24 -0.45
N GLY A 243 4.93 -3.44 -0.21
CA GLY A 243 5.49 -2.53 -1.20
C GLY A 243 7.01 -2.59 -1.24
N LEU A 244 7.54 -2.33 -2.43
CA LEU A 244 8.95 -2.10 -2.68
C LEU A 244 9.08 -0.68 -3.21
N THR A 245 10.00 0.10 -2.65
CA THR A 245 10.22 1.50 -3.05
C THR A 245 11.69 1.74 -3.30
N VAL A 246 11.98 2.39 -4.42
CA VAL A 246 13.31 2.88 -4.78
C VAL A 246 13.38 4.36 -4.43
N HIS A 247 14.45 4.76 -3.78
CA HIS A 247 14.74 6.10 -3.32
C HIS A 247 15.87 6.71 -4.17
N LEU A 248 15.63 7.88 -4.77
CA LEU A 248 16.48 8.52 -5.78
C LEU A 248 16.98 9.89 -5.32
#